data_6689d9d08d940745767cc268f91b54ea
#
_entry.id   6689d9d08d940745767cc268f91b54ea
#
_cell.length_a   1.000
_cell.length_b   1.000
_cell.length_c   1.000
_cell.angle_alpha   90.00
_cell.angle_beta   90.00
_cell.angle_gamma   90.00
#
_symmetry.space_group_name_H-M   'P 1'
#
loop_
_entity.id
_entity.type
_entity.pdbx_description
1 polymer ?
#
loop_
_entity_poly.entity_id
_entity_poly.type
_entity_poly.pdbx_seq_one_letter_code
_entity_poly.pdbx_strand_id
1 'polypeptide(L)'
;AAAQQKETAAAAGGGATVSGYDVGGLYLSGPNAGYRSELPPAQFMEWGKPTVGGHALSWHPLAGKNGNPTPGFRATPYPPRPIAFVPFPGNPHDNNHTPGVLPLSWVNMCEFMCNRLSQCLGDEYSRFDVSTSSRSPAFDLAFTTRVLSVTGMESEPGNNKWYNVDCNPGTGTMIAEFDCPADAWFLEGSSRGDLMPYSILMEIALQTCGVLTTWNKAPLTLARTCDRDNILFRNLDATAKLLRNVDLRGKTIRNESTATGYSMLGEMGVQKFKTKLTIDGGEPFYEVDSSFGWFIPEVFEKQIGLDNGKTTPAWHLIPKNAGPQPVVYALPTEEARIFSKVAGAHSLQRRSAQCGYLDKVSFIANSGMHGKGYAHGHKTVDVKDWFFSCHFWCDAVMPGSLGVESMHQAMELFSVNQGLADGIANPSFEHDRGVTKWKYRGQLTPKNKVLECEVHIKKVERAAGGVTVVADGFLLVDSLRVYSTTDLRIRIVPGAASAAAV
;
A
#
# COMPACT_ATOMS: atom_id res chain seq x y z
N ALA A 1 5.35 -40.17 -24.04
CA ALA A 1 4.34 -39.88 -23.00
C ALA A 1 4.86 -40.20 -21.58
N ALA A 2 5.45 -41.39 -21.38
CA ALA A 2 6.01 -41.79 -20.08
C ALA A 2 7.32 -41.04 -19.72
N ALA A 3 8.11 -40.60 -20.69
CA ALA A 3 9.31 -39.79 -20.46
C ALA A 3 8.97 -38.33 -20.09
N GLN A 4 7.95 -37.76 -20.72
CA GLN A 4 7.47 -36.42 -20.37
C GLN A 4 6.80 -36.36 -18.98
N GLN A 5 6.11 -37.44 -18.59
CA GLN A 5 5.58 -37.50 -17.22
C GLN A 5 6.66 -37.67 -16.13
N LYS A 6 7.82 -38.28 -16.46
CA LYS A 6 8.95 -38.38 -15.55
C LYS A 6 9.70 -37.04 -15.41
N GLU A 7 9.85 -36.26 -16.47
CA GLU A 7 10.46 -34.94 -16.40
C GLU A 7 9.59 -33.93 -15.64
N THR A 8 8.27 -33.96 -15.82
CA THR A 8 7.36 -33.13 -15.03
C THR A 8 7.30 -33.52 -13.55
N ALA A 9 7.41 -34.83 -13.23
CA ALA A 9 7.47 -35.28 -11.85
C ALA A 9 8.81 -34.95 -11.14
N ALA A 10 9.93 -34.95 -11.89
CA ALA A 10 11.23 -34.56 -11.34
C ALA A 10 11.35 -33.04 -11.12
N ALA A 11 10.67 -32.22 -11.93
CA ALA A 11 10.60 -30.76 -11.71
C ALA A 11 9.68 -30.38 -10.53
N ALA A 12 8.69 -31.21 -10.21
CA ALA A 12 7.80 -30.99 -9.08
C ALA A 12 8.41 -31.38 -7.70
N GLY A 13 9.49 -32.15 -7.70
CA GLY A 13 10.09 -32.70 -6.48
C GLY A 13 11.03 -31.78 -5.71
N GLY A 14 11.27 -30.57 -6.18
CA GLY A 14 12.22 -29.62 -5.57
C GLY A 14 11.61 -28.32 -5.08
N GLY A 15 10.29 -28.25 -4.96
CA GLY A 15 9.62 -27.06 -4.43
C GLY A 15 9.94 -26.85 -2.95
N ALA A 16 10.55 -25.72 -2.61
CA ALA A 16 10.72 -25.33 -1.22
C ALA A 16 9.33 -25.14 -0.60
N THR A 17 9.07 -25.78 0.53
CA THR A 17 7.87 -25.55 1.32
C THR A 17 8.12 -24.41 2.30
N VAL A 18 7.24 -23.43 2.27
CA VAL A 18 7.19 -22.35 3.27
C VAL A 18 5.87 -22.50 3.98
N SER A 19 5.89 -22.60 5.29
CA SER A 19 4.67 -22.73 6.11
C SER A 19 3.79 -23.96 5.77
N GLY A 20 4.37 -25.02 5.30
CA GLY A 20 3.63 -26.18 4.84
C GLY A 20 2.95 -25.99 3.49
N TYR A 21 3.12 -24.82 2.84
CA TYR A 21 2.72 -24.63 1.46
C TYR A 21 3.83 -25.09 0.53
N ASP A 22 3.50 -25.87 -0.45
CA ASP A 22 4.36 -26.09 -1.61
C ASP A 22 4.26 -24.87 -2.52
N VAL A 23 5.23 -23.95 -2.38
CA VAL A 23 5.26 -22.75 -3.20
C VAL A 23 5.47 -23.09 -4.67
N GLY A 24 6.18 -24.17 -4.95
CA GLY A 24 6.29 -24.71 -6.30
C GLY A 24 4.94 -25.21 -6.83
N GLY A 25 4.14 -25.84 -5.99
CA GLY A 25 2.80 -26.26 -6.32
C GLY A 25 1.86 -25.12 -6.66
N LEU A 26 2.00 -24.00 -5.97
CA LEU A 26 1.17 -22.82 -6.22
C LEU A 26 1.41 -22.23 -7.62
N TYR A 27 2.64 -22.26 -8.12
CA TYR A 27 3.04 -21.62 -9.37
C TYR A 27 3.46 -22.58 -10.49
N LEU A 28 3.85 -23.79 -10.17
CA LEU A 28 4.40 -24.76 -11.12
C LEU A 28 3.52 -25.97 -11.36
N SER A 29 2.57 -26.26 -10.50
CA SER A 29 1.62 -27.36 -10.61
C SER A 29 0.18 -26.85 -10.52
N GLY A 30 -0.75 -27.65 -10.97
CA GLY A 30 -2.15 -27.29 -11.04
C GLY A 30 -2.53 -26.53 -12.31
N PRO A 31 -3.73 -25.96 -12.39
CA PRO A 31 -4.26 -25.34 -13.61
C PRO A 31 -3.43 -24.17 -14.12
N ASN A 32 -2.60 -23.57 -13.26
CA ASN A 32 -1.80 -22.37 -13.55
C ASN A 32 -0.34 -22.70 -13.91
N ALA A 33 0.03 -23.96 -14.02
CA ALA A 33 1.43 -24.38 -14.20
C ALA A 33 2.13 -23.84 -15.46
N GLY A 34 1.39 -23.51 -16.49
CA GLY A 34 1.92 -22.94 -17.74
C GLY A 34 2.06 -21.42 -17.76
N TYR A 35 1.49 -20.70 -16.81
CA TYR A 35 1.32 -19.24 -16.90
C TYR A 35 2.60 -18.44 -16.73
N ARG A 36 3.63 -19.04 -16.18
CA ARG A 36 4.95 -18.39 -16.04
C ARG A 36 5.58 -17.98 -17.36
N SER A 37 5.39 -18.75 -18.40
CA SER A 37 5.94 -18.44 -19.72
C SER A 37 5.25 -17.22 -20.35
N GLU A 38 4.10 -16.83 -19.84
CA GLU A 38 3.28 -15.73 -20.34
C GLU A 38 3.38 -14.48 -19.49
N LEU A 39 4.15 -14.52 -18.38
CA LEU A 39 4.46 -13.32 -17.63
C LEU A 39 5.26 -12.37 -18.52
N PRO A 40 4.98 -11.05 -18.51
CA PRO A 40 5.76 -10.09 -19.26
C PRO A 40 7.24 -10.20 -18.85
N PRO A 41 8.12 -10.67 -19.73
CA PRO A 41 9.44 -11.13 -19.28
C PRO A 41 10.32 -9.99 -18.80
N ALA A 42 10.20 -8.82 -19.41
CA ALA A 42 11.17 -7.76 -19.24
C ALA A 42 11.06 -7.02 -17.89
N GLN A 43 9.87 -6.59 -17.49
CA GLN A 43 9.69 -5.85 -16.23
C GLN A 43 9.94 -6.71 -15.01
N PHE A 44 9.52 -7.95 -15.11
CA PHE A 44 9.60 -8.89 -14.02
C PHE A 44 11.01 -9.43 -13.78
N MET A 45 11.74 -9.71 -14.86
CA MET A 45 13.12 -10.20 -14.82
C MET A 45 14.12 -9.18 -14.31
N GLU A 46 13.82 -7.87 -14.41
CA GLU A 46 14.68 -6.82 -13.87
C GLU A 46 14.61 -6.71 -12.36
N TRP A 47 13.47 -7.04 -11.76
CA TRP A 47 13.23 -6.81 -10.34
C TRP A 47 13.44 -8.02 -9.44
N GLY A 48 13.30 -9.18 -9.98
CA GLY A 48 13.38 -10.41 -9.20
C GLY A 48 14.33 -11.41 -9.76
N LYS A 49 15.51 -11.09 -10.33
CA LYS A 49 16.47 -12.05 -10.91
C LYS A 49 16.25 -13.47 -10.36
N PRO A 50 15.21 -14.15 -10.75
CA PRO A 50 14.80 -15.36 -10.10
C PRO A 50 15.70 -16.49 -10.54
N THR A 51 16.40 -17.07 -9.61
CA THR A 51 16.90 -18.43 -9.78
C THR A 51 15.75 -19.41 -9.62
N VAL A 52 15.83 -20.58 -10.23
CA VAL A 52 14.72 -21.56 -10.26
C VAL A 52 14.17 -21.88 -8.86
N GLY A 53 14.98 -21.91 -7.81
CA GLY A 53 14.55 -22.13 -6.43
C GLY A 53 14.09 -20.87 -5.70
N GLY A 54 14.72 -19.72 -5.95
CA GLY A 54 14.36 -18.44 -5.32
C GLY A 54 13.12 -17.79 -5.94
N HIS A 55 12.76 -18.22 -7.12
CA HIS A 55 11.66 -17.64 -7.87
C HIS A 55 10.30 -17.87 -7.22
N ALA A 56 10.05 -19.08 -6.80
CA ALA A 56 8.79 -19.41 -6.16
C ALA A 56 8.63 -18.70 -4.81
N LEU A 57 9.73 -18.55 -4.07
CA LEU A 57 9.73 -17.87 -2.76
C LEU A 57 9.63 -16.36 -2.89
N SER A 58 10.32 -15.75 -3.84
CA SER A 58 10.29 -14.30 -4.03
C SER A 58 8.92 -13.78 -4.49
N TRP A 59 8.07 -14.66 -4.99
CA TRP A 59 6.74 -14.30 -5.46
C TRP A 59 5.63 -14.67 -4.49
N HIS A 60 5.98 -15.39 -3.46
CA HIS A 60 5.01 -15.71 -2.44
C HIS A 60 4.79 -14.48 -1.55
N PRO A 61 3.54 -14.05 -1.33
CA PRO A 61 3.25 -12.87 -0.53
C PRO A 61 3.74 -12.95 0.92
N LEU A 62 4.11 -14.14 1.38
CA LEU A 62 4.70 -14.39 2.70
C LEU A 62 6.24 -14.41 2.67
N ALA A 63 6.85 -14.26 1.51
CA ALA A 63 8.30 -14.18 1.40
C ALA A 63 8.79 -12.78 1.78
N GLY A 64 9.83 -12.71 2.57
CA GLY A 64 10.52 -11.45 2.86
C GLY A 64 11.22 -10.90 1.61
N LYS A 65 11.68 -9.66 1.71
CA LYS A 65 12.28 -8.86 0.62
C LYS A 65 13.40 -9.51 -0.18
N ASN A 66 14.02 -10.56 0.31
CA ASN A 66 15.09 -11.31 -0.35
C ASN A 66 14.62 -12.68 -0.88
N GLY A 67 13.31 -12.91 -0.96
CA GLY A 67 12.75 -14.21 -1.31
C GLY A 67 12.85 -15.26 -0.20
N ASN A 68 13.35 -14.89 0.96
CA ASN A 68 13.34 -15.72 2.15
C ASN A 68 12.08 -15.46 2.97
N PRO A 69 11.60 -16.43 3.76
CA PRO A 69 10.54 -16.17 4.72
C PRO A 69 10.88 -14.97 5.60
N THR A 70 9.90 -14.14 5.88
CA THR A 70 10.06 -13.04 6.83
C THR A 70 10.60 -13.60 8.15
N PRO A 71 11.64 -13.00 8.76
CA PRO A 71 12.15 -13.46 10.03
C PRO A 71 11.02 -13.60 11.05
N GLY A 72 10.95 -14.74 11.73
CA GLY A 72 9.86 -15.05 12.66
C GLY A 72 8.60 -15.60 11.98
N PHE A 73 8.53 -15.59 10.65
CA PHE A 73 7.44 -16.26 9.94
C PHE A 73 7.46 -17.74 10.31
N ARG A 74 6.45 -18.15 11.04
CA ARG A 74 6.32 -19.56 11.44
C ARG A 74 5.62 -20.31 10.33
N ALA A 75 6.04 -21.54 10.08
CA ALA A 75 5.35 -22.47 9.20
C ALA A 75 3.99 -22.90 9.75
N THR A 76 3.28 -22.00 10.40
CA THR A 76 1.89 -22.20 10.80
C THR A 76 0.98 -21.87 9.64
N PRO A 77 -0.16 -22.53 9.53
CA PRO A 77 -1.07 -22.27 8.42
C PRO A 77 -1.36 -20.77 8.36
N TYR A 78 -0.98 -20.16 7.27
CA TYR A 78 -1.40 -18.82 6.92
C TYR A 78 -2.52 -18.96 5.87
N PRO A 79 -3.63 -18.36 6.10
CA PRO A 79 -4.01 -17.46 7.20
C PRO A 79 -4.08 -18.18 8.57
N PRO A 80 -3.83 -17.50 9.69
CA PRO A 80 -3.81 -18.11 11.03
C PRO A 80 -5.12 -18.80 11.43
N ARG A 81 -6.22 -18.40 10.83
CA ARG A 81 -7.48 -19.13 10.94
C ARG A 81 -7.49 -20.28 9.92
N PRO A 82 -7.78 -21.51 10.33
CA PRO A 82 -7.97 -22.59 9.38
C PRO A 82 -9.17 -22.24 8.50
N ILE A 83 -8.89 -21.74 7.31
CA ILE A 83 -9.87 -21.66 6.25
C ILE A 83 -9.80 -23.01 5.59
N ALA A 84 -10.92 -23.70 5.53
CA ALA A 84 -11.00 -24.88 4.71
C ALA A 84 -10.49 -24.51 3.32
N PHE A 85 -9.40 -25.14 2.87
CA PHE A 85 -8.92 -24.98 1.52
C PHE A 85 -10.08 -25.40 0.61
N VAL A 86 -10.66 -24.42 -0.02
CA VAL A 86 -11.65 -24.68 -1.05
C VAL A 86 -10.86 -24.84 -2.34
N PRO A 87 -10.87 -26.02 -2.96
CA PRO A 87 -10.36 -26.19 -4.31
C PRO A 87 -11.01 -25.09 -5.15
N PHE A 88 -10.24 -24.48 -6.02
CA PHE A 88 -10.64 -23.39 -6.90
C PHE A 88 -12.11 -23.57 -7.31
N PRO A 89 -13.05 -22.80 -6.79
CA PRO A 89 -14.42 -22.90 -7.25
C PRO A 89 -14.36 -22.48 -8.71
N GLY A 90 -14.97 -23.20 -9.59
CA GLY A 90 -15.22 -22.68 -10.94
C GLY A 90 -15.71 -21.26 -10.81
N ASN A 91 -15.63 -20.49 -11.82
CA ASN A 91 -15.95 -19.06 -11.88
C ASN A 91 -16.58 -18.49 -10.58
N PRO A 92 -15.88 -17.65 -9.77
CA PRO A 92 -16.40 -17.11 -8.52
C PRO A 92 -17.69 -16.28 -8.70
N HIS A 93 -18.04 -15.97 -9.94
CA HIS A 93 -19.29 -15.34 -10.33
C HIS A 93 -20.40 -16.34 -10.66
N ASP A 94 -20.14 -17.65 -10.56
CA ASP A 94 -21.20 -18.63 -10.68
C ASP A 94 -22.10 -18.54 -9.44
N ASN A 95 -23.39 -18.30 -9.66
CA ASN A 95 -24.42 -18.21 -8.62
C ASN A 95 -24.60 -19.51 -7.82
N ASN A 96 -23.92 -20.58 -8.19
CA ASN A 96 -23.87 -21.85 -7.46
C ASN A 96 -22.83 -21.85 -6.34
N HIS A 97 -22.57 -20.72 -5.69
CA HIS A 97 -21.73 -20.69 -4.50
C HIS A 97 -22.25 -21.69 -3.48
N THR A 98 -21.47 -22.71 -3.23
CA THR A 98 -21.73 -23.62 -2.11
C THR A 98 -21.65 -22.79 -0.82
N PRO A 99 -22.67 -22.80 0.04
CA PRO A 99 -22.64 -22.09 1.31
C PRO A 99 -21.36 -22.41 2.09
N GLY A 100 -20.64 -21.40 2.53
CA GLY A 100 -19.37 -21.53 3.24
C GLY A 100 -18.10 -21.42 2.38
N VAL A 101 -18.23 -21.26 1.06
CA VAL A 101 -17.10 -20.98 0.16
C VAL A 101 -16.80 -19.48 0.15
N LEU A 102 -15.54 -19.11 0.32
CA LEU A 102 -15.13 -17.72 0.22
C LEU A 102 -15.22 -17.24 -1.24
N PRO A 103 -15.71 -16.01 -1.50
CA PRO A 103 -15.67 -15.40 -2.82
C PRO A 103 -14.27 -15.38 -3.43
N LEU A 104 -13.24 -14.96 -2.64
CA LEU A 104 -11.83 -15.06 -3.02
C LEU A 104 -11.03 -15.61 -1.84
N SER A 105 -10.48 -16.82 -2.04
CA SER A 105 -9.52 -17.43 -1.12
C SER A 105 -8.14 -16.76 -1.27
N TRP A 106 -7.20 -17.16 -0.42
CA TRP A 106 -5.80 -16.74 -0.54
C TRP A 106 -5.20 -17.06 -1.92
N VAL A 107 -5.49 -18.24 -2.46
CA VAL A 107 -5.01 -18.63 -3.80
C VAL A 107 -5.58 -17.70 -4.87
N ASN A 108 -6.87 -17.38 -4.80
CA ASN A 108 -7.48 -16.41 -5.71
C ASN A 108 -6.84 -15.03 -5.59
N MET A 109 -6.50 -14.60 -4.36
CA MET A 109 -5.82 -13.32 -4.17
C MET A 109 -4.41 -13.33 -4.78
N CYS A 110 -3.68 -14.44 -4.72
CA CYS A 110 -2.39 -14.57 -5.43
C CYS A 110 -2.56 -14.45 -6.95
N GLU A 111 -3.57 -15.09 -7.52
CA GLU A 111 -3.92 -14.94 -8.95
C GLU A 111 -4.27 -13.49 -9.27
N PHE A 112 -5.07 -12.85 -8.42
CA PHE A 112 -5.48 -11.47 -8.59
C PHE A 112 -4.28 -10.50 -8.56
N MET A 113 -3.32 -10.72 -7.66
CA MET A 113 -2.18 -9.83 -7.48
C MET A 113 -1.16 -9.91 -8.61
N CYS A 114 -0.79 -11.11 -9.05
CA CYS A 114 0.39 -11.29 -9.91
C CYS A 114 0.27 -12.38 -10.98
N ASN A 115 -0.94 -12.80 -11.32
CA ASN A 115 -1.14 -13.81 -12.36
C ASN A 115 -2.38 -13.48 -13.23
N ARG A 116 -3.17 -14.45 -13.64
CA ARG A 116 -4.31 -14.27 -14.54
C ARG A 116 -5.59 -13.86 -13.81
N LEU A 117 -6.12 -12.69 -14.14
CA LEU A 117 -7.42 -12.26 -13.62
C LEU A 117 -8.56 -13.17 -14.05
N SER A 118 -8.47 -13.75 -15.25
CA SER A 118 -9.48 -14.70 -15.75
C SER A 118 -9.61 -15.95 -14.86
N GLN A 119 -8.52 -16.39 -14.24
CA GLN A 119 -8.54 -17.53 -13.31
C GLN A 119 -9.18 -17.18 -11.97
N CYS A 120 -9.20 -15.92 -11.62
CA CYS A 120 -9.79 -15.41 -10.39
C CYS A 120 -11.24 -14.94 -10.59
N LEU A 121 -11.52 -14.26 -11.69
CA LEU A 121 -12.75 -13.53 -11.90
C LEU A 121 -13.60 -14.00 -13.10
N GLY A 122 -13.09 -14.98 -13.87
CA GLY A 122 -13.76 -15.55 -15.03
C GLY A 122 -13.24 -15.07 -16.38
N ASP A 123 -13.60 -15.81 -17.42
CA ASP A 123 -13.02 -15.68 -18.78
C ASP A 123 -13.16 -14.28 -19.40
N GLU A 124 -14.14 -13.50 -18.99
CA GLU A 124 -14.33 -12.13 -19.46
C GLU A 124 -13.17 -11.19 -19.10
N TYR A 125 -12.36 -11.57 -18.11
CA TYR A 125 -11.14 -10.86 -17.69
C TYR A 125 -9.89 -11.30 -18.46
N SER A 126 -9.98 -12.26 -19.38
CA SER A 126 -8.84 -12.79 -20.14
C SER A 126 -8.07 -11.69 -20.90
N ARG A 127 -8.74 -10.63 -21.33
CA ARG A 127 -8.11 -9.46 -21.94
C ARG A 127 -7.12 -8.75 -21.01
N PHE A 128 -7.24 -8.93 -19.70
CA PHE A 128 -6.38 -8.34 -18.68
C PHE A 128 -5.31 -9.30 -18.13
N ASP A 129 -5.23 -10.52 -18.63
CA ASP A 129 -4.27 -11.50 -18.13
C ASP A 129 -2.82 -11.07 -18.40
N VAL A 130 -2.60 -10.42 -19.54
CA VAL A 130 -1.28 -9.95 -20.00
C VAL A 130 -1.17 -8.44 -20.18
N SER A 131 -2.23 -7.71 -19.94
CA SER A 131 -2.27 -6.25 -20.05
C SER A 131 -2.19 -5.58 -18.68
N THR A 132 -1.86 -4.28 -18.67
CA THR A 132 -1.95 -3.46 -17.47
C THR A 132 -3.41 -3.30 -17.07
N SER A 133 -3.73 -3.74 -15.88
CA SER A 133 -5.08 -3.63 -15.32
C SER A 133 -5.01 -3.48 -13.81
N SER A 134 -6.16 -3.24 -13.19
CA SER A 134 -6.28 -3.20 -11.74
C SER A 134 -5.86 -4.53 -11.15
N ARG A 135 -4.86 -4.44 -10.33
CA ARG A 135 -4.43 -5.52 -9.46
C ARG A 135 -4.23 -4.98 -8.07
N SER A 136 -4.33 -5.82 -7.06
CA SER A 136 -3.84 -5.46 -5.73
C SER A 136 -2.32 -5.43 -5.74
N PRO A 137 -1.70 -4.61 -4.89
CA PRO A 137 -0.29 -4.73 -4.59
C PRO A 137 0.06 -6.15 -4.16
N ALA A 138 1.27 -6.59 -4.49
CA ALA A 138 1.76 -7.95 -4.26
C ALA A 138 2.91 -7.97 -3.24
N PHE A 139 3.36 -9.15 -2.87
CA PHE A 139 4.54 -9.40 -2.03
C PHE A 139 4.49 -8.65 -0.69
N ASP A 140 5.48 -7.79 -0.42
CA ASP A 140 5.57 -7.03 0.83
C ASP A 140 4.41 -6.04 1.04
N LEU A 141 3.64 -5.76 0.00
CA LEU A 141 2.45 -4.90 0.04
C LEU A 141 1.12 -5.66 -0.11
N ALA A 142 1.10 -6.98 0.03
CA ALA A 142 -0.11 -7.78 -0.07
C ALA A 142 -0.90 -7.72 1.25
N PHE A 143 -1.86 -6.80 1.35
CA PHE A 143 -2.65 -6.57 2.58
C PHE A 143 -4.11 -7.01 2.46
N THR A 144 -4.41 -7.88 1.50
CA THR A 144 -5.70 -8.55 1.41
C THR A 144 -5.46 -10.06 1.35
N THR A 145 -5.73 -10.76 2.47
CA THR A 145 -5.52 -12.20 2.55
C THR A 145 -6.65 -12.96 1.87
N ARG A 146 -7.90 -12.48 2.02
CA ARG A 146 -9.10 -13.14 1.50
C ARG A 146 -10.28 -12.19 1.45
N VAL A 147 -11.26 -12.52 0.64
CA VAL A 147 -12.57 -11.87 0.61
C VAL A 147 -13.58 -12.79 1.24
N LEU A 148 -14.32 -12.32 2.24
CA LEU A 148 -15.31 -13.08 2.97
C LEU A 148 -16.68 -13.03 2.32
N SER A 149 -17.06 -11.85 1.81
CA SER A 149 -18.37 -11.64 1.19
C SER A 149 -18.38 -10.45 0.26
N VAL A 150 -19.29 -10.50 -0.70
CA VAL A 150 -19.66 -9.37 -1.55
C VAL A 150 -21.19 -9.32 -1.57
N THR A 151 -21.76 -8.17 -1.25
CA THR A 151 -23.23 -7.98 -1.13
C THR A 151 -23.66 -6.64 -1.71
N GLY A 152 -24.95 -6.43 -1.89
CA GLY A 152 -25.53 -5.15 -2.29
C GLY A 152 -25.18 -4.70 -3.71
N MET A 153 -24.80 -5.62 -4.58
CA MET A 153 -24.55 -5.33 -5.98
C MET A 153 -25.89 -5.13 -6.72
N GLU A 154 -26.05 -3.97 -7.31
CA GLU A 154 -27.16 -3.73 -8.20
C GLU A 154 -26.83 -4.27 -9.60
N SER A 155 -27.77 -5.02 -10.18
CA SER A 155 -27.76 -5.46 -11.57
C SER A 155 -28.98 -4.89 -12.28
N GLU A 156 -28.90 -4.75 -13.59
CA GLU A 156 -30.07 -4.38 -14.39
C GLU A 156 -31.24 -5.40 -14.18
N PRO A 157 -32.48 -4.94 -14.16
CA PRO A 157 -33.64 -5.80 -13.95
C PRO A 157 -33.67 -6.97 -14.94
N GLY A 158 -33.81 -8.18 -14.43
CA GLY A 158 -33.86 -9.41 -15.20
C GLY A 158 -32.54 -10.12 -15.44
N ASN A 159 -31.45 -9.59 -14.92
CA ASN A 159 -30.13 -10.16 -15.11
C ASN A 159 -29.43 -10.47 -13.78
N ASN A 160 -29.66 -11.67 -13.28
CA ASN A 160 -29.13 -12.15 -12.01
C ASN A 160 -27.71 -12.74 -12.12
N LYS A 161 -26.97 -12.47 -13.22
CA LYS A 161 -25.64 -13.00 -13.42
C LYS A 161 -24.59 -11.98 -13.03
N TRP A 162 -23.82 -12.24 -11.99
CA TRP A 162 -22.73 -11.43 -11.47
C TRP A 162 -21.67 -11.04 -12.52
N TYR A 163 -21.51 -11.85 -13.55
CA TYR A 163 -20.59 -11.62 -14.68
C TYR A 163 -21.18 -10.80 -15.80
N ASN A 164 -22.35 -10.19 -15.59
CA ASN A 164 -22.93 -9.38 -16.63
C ASN A 164 -22.39 -7.96 -16.62
N VAL A 165 -22.19 -7.42 -17.81
CA VAL A 165 -21.66 -6.08 -18.05
C VAL A 165 -22.57 -4.97 -17.51
N ASP A 166 -23.81 -5.30 -17.24
CA ASP A 166 -24.86 -4.38 -16.79
C ASP A 166 -24.90 -4.19 -15.26
N CYS A 167 -23.87 -4.68 -14.56
CA CYS A 167 -23.64 -4.43 -13.14
C CYS A 167 -23.32 -2.94 -12.91
N ASN A 168 -23.94 -2.32 -11.92
CA ASN A 168 -23.64 -0.93 -11.55
C ASN A 168 -22.36 -0.86 -10.71
N PRO A 169 -21.23 -0.36 -11.25
CA PRO A 169 -19.98 -0.29 -10.50
C PRO A 169 -20.03 0.64 -9.29
N GLY A 170 -21.03 1.49 -9.20
CA GLY A 170 -21.23 2.41 -8.06
C GLY A 170 -21.84 1.78 -6.83
N THR A 171 -22.08 0.46 -6.83
CA THR A 171 -22.75 -0.25 -5.74
C THR A 171 -21.94 -1.44 -5.24
N GLY A 172 -22.35 -2.02 -4.13
CA GLY A 172 -21.77 -3.20 -3.53
C GLY A 172 -20.89 -2.91 -2.32
N THR A 173 -20.89 -3.86 -1.40
CA THR A 173 -20.02 -3.89 -0.22
C THR A 173 -19.22 -5.16 -0.23
N MET A 174 -17.91 -5.02 -0.06
CA MET A 174 -16.97 -6.15 0.08
C MET A 174 -16.41 -6.18 1.49
N ILE A 175 -16.42 -7.35 2.09
CA ILE A 175 -15.72 -7.61 3.34
C ILE A 175 -14.51 -8.48 3.04
N ALA A 176 -13.33 -7.95 3.31
CA ALA A 176 -12.06 -8.63 3.16
C ALA A 176 -11.32 -8.68 4.50
N GLU A 177 -10.33 -9.55 4.60
CA GLU A 177 -9.50 -9.66 5.78
C GLU A 177 -8.02 -9.66 5.41
N PHE A 178 -7.22 -9.06 6.30
CA PHE A 178 -5.77 -9.15 6.33
C PHE A 178 -5.31 -9.75 7.65
N ASP A 179 -4.59 -10.86 7.61
CA ASP A 179 -3.97 -11.45 8.79
C ASP A 179 -2.59 -10.82 8.99
N CYS A 180 -2.51 -9.87 9.92
CA CYS A 180 -1.27 -9.14 10.19
C CYS A 180 -0.28 -10.04 10.96
N PRO A 181 0.92 -10.33 10.42
CA PRO A 181 1.94 -11.06 11.14
C PRO A 181 2.38 -10.32 12.41
N ALA A 182 2.70 -11.04 13.47
CA ALA A 182 3.17 -10.43 14.72
C ALA A 182 4.55 -9.73 14.57
N ASP A 183 5.34 -10.21 13.63
CA ASP A 183 6.68 -9.76 13.28
C ASP A 183 6.74 -9.15 11.86
N ALA A 184 5.68 -8.45 11.46
CA ALA A 184 5.61 -7.85 10.14
C ALA A 184 6.77 -6.85 9.92
N TRP A 185 7.35 -6.86 8.71
CA TRP A 185 8.50 -6.04 8.34
C TRP A 185 8.30 -4.54 8.61
N PHE A 186 7.07 -4.05 8.48
CA PHE A 186 6.72 -2.64 8.70
C PHE A 186 6.67 -2.25 10.19
N LEU A 187 6.69 -3.21 11.10
CA LEU A 187 6.79 -2.98 12.54
C LEU A 187 8.24 -2.91 13.02
N GLU A 188 9.18 -3.39 12.21
CA GLU A 188 10.61 -3.25 12.48
C GLU A 188 11.00 -1.76 12.58
N GLY A 189 11.70 -1.39 13.65
CA GLY A 189 12.13 -0.01 13.87
C GLY A 189 11.01 0.96 14.26
N SER A 190 9.78 0.48 14.45
CA SER A 190 8.75 1.29 15.09
C SER A 190 9.20 1.65 16.51
N SER A 191 9.11 2.93 16.85
CA SER A 191 9.48 3.43 18.18
C SER A 191 8.68 2.77 19.31
N ARG A 192 7.56 2.16 19.01
CA ARG A 192 6.71 1.40 19.93
C ARG A 192 6.61 -0.07 19.63
N GLY A 193 7.17 -0.57 18.55
CA GLY A 193 7.08 -1.98 18.19
C GLY A 193 5.65 -2.50 17.87
N ASP A 194 4.64 -1.80 18.32
CA ASP A 194 3.21 -2.13 18.17
C ASP A 194 2.44 -1.16 17.26
N LEU A 195 3.08 -0.08 16.86
CA LEU A 195 2.46 0.95 16.03
C LEU A 195 2.73 0.68 14.55
N MET A 196 1.70 0.29 13.84
CA MET A 196 1.75 0.16 12.38
C MET A 196 1.95 1.53 11.72
N PRO A 197 2.86 1.70 10.74
CA PRO A 197 3.01 2.95 10.01
C PRO A 197 1.68 3.43 9.40
N TYR A 198 1.46 4.74 9.37
CA TYR A 198 0.21 5.30 8.86
C TYR A 198 -0.02 4.95 7.38
N SER A 199 1.03 4.90 6.59
CA SER A 199 1.01 4.46 5.19
C SER A 199 0.48 3.03 5.02
N ILE A 200 0.82 2.14 5.93
CA ILE A 200 0.34 0.75 5.90
C ILE A 200 -1.15 0.68 6.25
N LEU A 201 -1.61 1.49 7.22
CA LEU A 201 -3.06 1.62 7.47
C LEU A 201 -3.81 2.11 6.23
N MET A 202 -3.24 3.09 5.51
CA MET A 202 -3.80 3.56 4.24
C MET A 202 -3.88 2.43 3.22
N GLU A 203 -2.79 1.66 3.04
CA GLU A 203 -2.76 0.54 2.09
C GLU A 203 -3.82 -0.53 2.42
N ILE A 204 -3.88 -0.97 3.68
CA ILE A 204 -4.89 -1.95 4.12
C ILE A 204 -6.30 -1.43 3.82
N ALA A 205 -6.57 -0.15 4.08
CA ALA A 205 -7.89 0.43 3.87
C ALA A 205 -8.26 0.54 2.38
N LEU A 206 -7.29 0.84 1.50
CA LEU A 206 -7.56 1.18 0.11
C LEU A 206 -7.53 -0.04 -0.82
N GLN A 207 -6.82 -1.13 -0.48
CA GLN A 207 -6.65 -2.28 -1.37
C GLN A 207 -7.97 -3.01 -1.66
N THR A 208 -8.83 -3.16 -0.67
CA THR A 208 -10.15 -3.78 -0.87
C THR A 208 -11.01 -3.00 -1.87
N CYS A 209 -10.83 -1.67 -1.97
CA CYS A 209 -11.49 -0.87 -3.00
C CYS A 209 -11.08 -1.33 -4.41
N GLY A 210 -9.79 -1.65 -4.61
CA GLY A 210 -9.27 -2.16 -5.89
C GLY A 210 -9.84 -3.52 -6.25
N VAL A 211 -10.01 -4.41 -5.26
CA VAL A 211 -10.63 -5.72 -5.48
C VAL A 211 -12.11 -5.56 -5.80
N LEU A 212 -12.85 -4.76 -5.02
CA LEU A 212 -14.28 -4.53 -5.23
C LEU A 212 -14.56 -3.90 -6.60
N THR A 213 -13.78 -2.89 -6.99
CA THR A 213 -13.98 -2.22 -8.28
C THR A 213 -13.72 -3.14 -9.47
N THR A 214 -12.76 -4.06 -9.34
CA THR A 214 -12.53 -5.07 -10.36
C THR A 214 -13.64 -6.12 -10.35
N TRP A 215 -14.08 -6.55 -9.19
CA TRP A 215 -15.21 -7.46 -9.01
C TRP A 215 -16.49 -6.92 -9.65
N ASN A 216 -16.81 -5.65 -9.45
CA ASN A 216 -18.01 -5.00 -10.00
C ASN A 216 -17.82 -4.47 -11.43
N LYS A 217 -16.77 -4.92 -12.13
CA LYS A 217 -16.54 -4.75 -13.57
C LYS A 217 -16.28 -3.33 -14.07
N ALA A 218 -15.92 -2.40 -13.19
CA ALA A 218 -15.54 -1.05 -13.61
C ALA A 218 -14.44 -1.03 -14.69
N PRO A 219 -13.34 -1.80 -14.59
CA PRO A 219 -12.31 -1.83 -15.65
C PRO A 219 -12.82 -2.40 -16.96
N LEU A 220 -13.70 -3.42 -16.95
CA LEU A 220 -14.28 -3.97 -18.16
C LEU A 220 -15.18 -2.96 -18.87
N THR A 221 -15.94 -2.18 -18.10
CA THR A 221 -16.79 -1.12 -18.63
C THR A 221 -15.95 -0.07 -19.33
N LEU A 222 -14.88 0.42 -18.71
CA LEU A 222 -14.01 1.41 -19.33
C LEU A 222 -13.27 0.83 -20.54
N ALA A 223 -12.71 -0.37 -20.43
CA ALA A 223 -11.97 -1.04 -21.51
C ALA A 223 -12.82 -1.19 -22.78
N ARG A 224 -14.10 -1.51 -22.63
CA ARG A 224 -15.04 -1.60 -23.75
C ARG A 224 -15.40 -0.22 -24.31
N THR A 225 -15.61 0.75 -23.45
CA THR A 225 -15.98 2.12 -23.87
C THR A 225 -14.85 2.78 -24.65
N CYS A 226 -13.60 2.57 -24.24
CA CYS A 226 -12.42 3.20 -24.85
C CYS A 226 -11.74 2.30 -25.90
N ASP A 227 -12.17 1.05 -26.06
CA ASP A 227 -11.50 0.02 -26.87
C ASP A 227 -10.01 -0.12 -26.50
N ARG A 228 -9.73 -0.31 -25.22
CA ARG A 228 -8.38 -0.43 -24.65
C ARG A 228 -8.28 -1.62 -23.71
N ASP A 229 -7.14 -2.32 -23.76
CA ASP A 229 -6.84 -3.41 -22.84
C ASP A 229 -5.98 -2.96 -21.65
N ASN A 230 -5.22 -1.88 -21.78
CA ASN A 230 -4.45 -1.31 -20.70
C ASN A 230 -5.27 -0.26 -19.95
N ILE A 231 -5.61 -0.55 -18.71
CA ILE A 231 -6.41 0.32 -17.86
C ILE A 231 -5.67 0.51 -16.52
N LEU A 232 -5.41 1.76 -16.17
CA LEU A 232 -4.72 2.12 -14.93
C LEU A 232 -5.72 2.49 -13.84
N PHE A 233 -5.44 2.08 -12.62
CA PHE A 233 -6.25 2.40 -11.44
C PHE A 233 -5.44 3.22 -10.44
N ARG A 234 -5.98 4.36 -10.03
CA ARG A 234 -5.28 5.27 -9.10
C ARG A 234 -6.22 5.86 -8.08
N ASN A 235 -5.79 5.90 -6.82
CA ASN A 235 -6.44 6.75 -5.82
C ASN A 235 -6.28 8.22 -6.22
N LEU A 236 -7.33 9.00 -6.09
CA LEU A 236 -7.36 10.43 -6.46
C LEU A 236 -7.31 11.32 -5.23
N ASP A 237 -8.15 11.03 -4.27
CA ASP A 237 -8.22 11.74 -3.00
C ASP A 237 -8.90 10.88 -1.94
N ALA A 238 -8.66 11.23 -0.70
CA ALA A 238 -9.42 10.69 0.40
C ALA A 238 -9.40 11.59 1.64
N THR A 239 -10.34 11.31 2.53
CA THR A 239 -10.41 11.82 3.89
C THR A 239 -10.42 10.61 4.81
N ALA A 240 -9.41 10.51 5.65
CA ALA A 240 -9.30 9.42 6.62
C ALA A 240 -9.42 9.93 8.05
N LYS A 241 -9.98 9.11 8.92
CA LYS A 241 -10.14 9.39 10.34
C LYS A 241 -9.60 8.24 11.17
N LEU A 242 -8.53 8.49 11.90
CA LEU A 242 -8.07 7.58 12.94
C LEU A 242 -8.90 7.78 14.19
N LEU A 243 -9.59 6.73 14.65
CA LEU A 243 -10.46 6.76 15.82
C LEU A 243 -9.69 6.35 17.08
N ARG A 244 -8.78 5.38 16.95
CA ARG A 244 -7.95 4.87 18.05
C ARG A 244 -6.71 4.19 17.52
N ASN A 245 -5.62 4.27 18.28
CA ASN A 245 -4.44 3.43 18.07
C ASN A 245 -4.73 2.04 18.63
N VAL A 246 -4.37 1.00 17.88
CA VAL A 246 -4.57 -0.40 18.25
C VAL A 246 -3.31 -1.19 17.92
N ASP A 247 -2.98 -2.16 18.76
CA ASP A 247 -1.94 -3.14 18.44
C ASP A 247 -2.52 -4.18 17.48
N LEU A 248 -1.98 -4.20 16.27
CA LEU A 248 -2.45 -5.05 15.18
C LEU A 248 -1.60 -6.31 15.00
N ARG A 249 -0.57 -6.51 15.81
CA ARG A 249 0.31 -7.69 15.72
C ARG A 249 -0.45 -8.99 15.97
N GLY A 250 -0.35 -9.91 15.03
CA GLY A 250 -1.04 -11.21 15.12
C GLY A 250 -2.57 -11.10 15.09
N LYS A 251 -3.12 -9.97 14.66
CA LYS A 251 -4.56 -9.75 14.56
C LYS A 251 -5.06 -9.91 13.13
N THR A 252 -6.32 -10.30 13.01
CA THR A 252 -7.03 -10.24 11.74
C THR A 252 -7.73 -8.89 11.63
N ILE A 253 -7.31 -8.11 10.64
CA ILE A 253 -7.90 -6.81 10.32
C ILE A 253 -8.98 -7.06 9.28
N ARG A 254 -10.20 -6.70 9.61
CA ARG A 254 -11.33 -6.73 8.69
C ARG A 254 -11.52 -5.39 8.03
N ASN A 255 -11.57 -5.39 6.72
CA ASN A 255 -11.84 -4.25 5.87
C ASN A 255 -13.24 -4.42 5.27
N GLU A 256 -14.13 -3.48 5.57
CA GLU A 256 -15.43 -3.35 4.93
C GLU A 256 -15.39 -2.13 4.02
N SER A 257 -15.43 -2.36 2.71
CA SER A 257 -15.43 -1.32 1.68
C SER A 257 -16.73 -1.33 0.91
N THR A 258 -17.39 -0.17 0.86
CA THR A 258 -18.66 0.03 0.14
C THR A 258 -18.47 1.01 -0.99
N ALA A 259 -18.80 0.62 -2.22
CA ALA A 259 -18.90 1.53 -3.35
C ALA A 259 -20.13 2.43 -3.18
N THR A 260 -19.97 3.74 -3.33
CA THR A 260 -21.02 4.73 -3.08
C THR A 260 -21.36 5.57 -4.29
N GLY A 261 -20.71 5.32 -5.41
CA GLY A 261 -21.00 5.97 -6.69
C GLY A 261 -19.95 5.69 -7.74
N TYR A 262 -20.39 5.75 -8.99
CA TYR A 262 -19.55 5.62 -10.17
C TYR A 262 -19.98 6.63 -11.22
N SER A 263 -19.04 7.19 -11.95
CA SER A 263 -19.30 8.12 -13.05
C SER A 263 -18.27 7.95 -14.15
N MET A 264 -18.73 7.92 -15.39
CA MET A 264 -17.86 8.00 -16.57
C MET A 264 -17.69 9.47 -16.98
N LEU A 265 -16.44 9.89 -17.18
CA LEU A 265 -16.05 11.23 -17.60
C LEU A 265 -15.15 11.13 -18.84
N GLY A 266 -15.76 10.96 -20.02
CA GLY A 266 -15.01 10.64 -21.24
C GLY A 266 -14.29 9.31 -21.15
N GLU A 267 -12.96 9.32 -21.31
CA GLU A 267 -12.08 8.13 -21.23
C GLU A 267 -11.59 7.85 -19.78
N MET A 268 -12.34 8.31 -18.79
CA MET A 268 -12.02 8.12 -17.39
C MET A 268 -13.27 7.68 -16.62
N GLY A 269 -13.12 6.66 -15.79
CA GLY A 269 -14.11 6.28 -14.77
C GLY A 269 -13.72 6.81 -13.41
N VAL A 270 -14.65 7.34 -12.64
CA VAL A 270 -14.42 7.75 -11.24
C VAL A 270 -15.38 7.00 -10.34
N GLN A 271 -14.83 6.40 -9.28
CA GLN A 271 -15.58 5.62 -8.32
C GLN A 271 -15.30 6.10 -6.90
N LYS A 272 -16.32 6.08 -6.04
CA LYS A 272 -16.24 6.53 -4.65
C LYS A 272 -16.49 5.37 -3.71
N PHE A 273 -15.79 5.39 -2.57
CA PHE A 273 -15.88 4.35 -1.56
C PHE A 273 -15.93 4.92 -0.15
N LYS A 274 -16.58 4.17 0.72
CA LYS A 274 -16.46 4.26 2.17
C LYS A 274 -15.85 2.99 2.69
N THR A 275 -14.82 3.12 3.51
CA THR A 275 -14.09 1.99 4.09
C THR A 275 -13.99 2.15 5.60
N LYS A 276 -14.14 1.05 6.32
CA LYS A 276 -13.84 0.97 7.74
C LYS A 276 -12.98 -0.25 8.05
N LEU A 277 -12.03 -0.06 8.96
CA LEU A 277 -11.18 -1.14 9.48
C LEU A 277 -11.59 -1.47 10.91
N THR A 278 -11.73 -2.77 11.17
CA THR A 278 -12.06 -3.33 12.49
C THR A 278 -11.09 -4.47 12.81
N ILE A 279 -10.98 -4.85 14.08
CA ILE A 279 -10.35 -6.12 14.47
C ILE A 279 -11.47 -7.13 14.61
N ASP A 280 -11.39 -8.23 13.87
CA ASP A 280 -12.36 -9.35 13.92
C ASP A 280 -13.84 -8.92 13.78
N GLY A 281 -14.09 -7.79 13.10
CA GLY A 281 -15.45 -7.26 12.93
C GLY A 281 -16.01 -6.51 14.16
N GLY A 282 -15.15 -6.16 15.13
CA GLY A 282 -15.52 -5.32 16.27
C GLY A 282 -15.66 -3.83 15.91
N GLU A 283 -15.46 -2.96 16.91
CA GLU A 283 -15.57 -1.51 16.72
C GLU A 283 -14.51 -0.97 15.75
N PRO A 284 -14.86 -0.03 14.87
CA PRO A 284 -13.93 0.58 13.94
C PRO A 284 -12.78 1.30 14.65
N PHE A 285 -11.60 1.23 14.09
CA PHE A 285 -10.43 2.00 14.52
C PHE A 285 -9.93 2.99 13.47
N TYR A 286 -10.30 2.78 12.20
CA TYR A 286 -9.92 3.64 11.08
C TYR A 286 -11.03 3.67 10.04
N GLU A 287 -11.37 4.85 9.55
CA GLU A 287 -12.39 5.08 8.53
C GLU A 287 -11.82 5.94 7.41
N VAL A 288 -12.23 5.64 6.16
CA VAL A 288 -11.79 6.38 4.96
C VAL A 288 -12.94 6.59 4.01
N ASP A 289 -13.14 7.83 3.60
CA ASP A 289 -13.92 8.20 2.40
C ASP A 289 -12.92 8.47 1.26
N SER A 290 -12.98 7.70 0.17
CA SER A 290 -12.00 7.77 -0.92
C SER A 290 -12.64 7.85 -2.29
N SER A 291 -11.91 8.42 -3.24
CA SER A 291 -12.21 8.33 -4.66
C SER A 291 -11.03 7.80 -5.46
N PHE A 292 -11.35 6.99 -6.45
CA PHE A 292 -10.40 6.38 -7.37
C PHE A 292 -10.78 6.67 -8.80
N GLY A 293 -9.78 6.71 -9.66
CA GLY A 293 -9.94 6.85 -11.09
C GLY A 293 -9.45 5.63 -11.85
N TRP A 294 -10.18 5.32 -12.90
CA TRP A 294 -9.80 4.41 -13.96
C TRP A 294 -9.40 5.22 -15.17
N PHE A 295 -8.25 4.91 -15.77
CA PHE A 295 -7.65 5.73 -16.81
C PHE A 295 -7.08 4.86 -17.91
N ILE A 296 -7.10 5.35 -19.14
CA ILE A 296 -6.20 4.86 -20.18
C ILE A 296 -4.79 5.43 -19.95
N PRO A 297 -3.72 4.74 -20.36
CA PRO A 297 -2.33 5.19 -20.12
C PRO A 297 -2.02 6.59 -20.63
N GLU A 298 -2.60 6.99 -21.76
CA GLU A 298 -2.38 8.27 -22.42
C GLU A 298 -2.73 9.48 -21.54
N VAL A 299 -3.62 9.31 -20.56
CA VAL A 299 -3.96 10.35 -19.59
C VAL A 299 -2.76 10.73 -18.73
N PHE A 300 -1.87 9.75 -18.43
CA PHE A 300 -0.68 9.99 -17.61
C PHE A 300 0.53 10.49 -18.39
N GLU A 301 0.54 10.38 -19.71
CA GLU A 301 1.60 10.96 -20.54
C GLU A 301 1.68 12.49 -20.40
N LYS A 302 0.55 13.11 -20.09
CA LYS A 302 0.40 14.56 -19.89
C LYS A 302 0.12 14.89 -18.43
N GLN A 303 0.86 14.27 -17.51
CA GLN A 303 0.71 14.52 -16.09
C GLN A 303 0.95 15.99 -15.76
N ILE A 304 -0.07 16.70 -15.31
CA ILE A 304 -0.01 18.14 -15.02
C ILE A 304 0.13 18.48 -13.53
N GLY A 305 0.05 17.49 -12.66
CA GLY A 305 0.16 17.68 -11.21
C GLY A 305 -0.93 18.58 -10.64
N LEU A 306 -0.62 19.20 -9.51
CA LEU A 306 -1.51 20.12 -8.80
C LEU A 306 -1.42 21.55 -9.33
N ASP A 307 -0.34 21.90 -10.02
CA ASP A 307 -0.03 23.25 -10.46
C ASP A 307 -0.14 23.39 -11.98
N ASN A 308 -1.01 22.62 -12.63
CA ASN A 308 -1.28 22.66 -14.07
C ASN A 308 -0.02 22.55 -14.95
N GLY A 309 0.87 21.61 -14.63
CA GLY A 309 2.11 21.35 -15.37
C GLY A 309 3.26 22.28 -15.02
N LYS A 310 3.06 23.22 -14.12
CA LYS A 310 4.11 24.14 -13.69
C LYS A 310 5.05 23.43 -12.71
N THR A 311 6.33 23.35 -13.06
CA THR A 311 7.38 22.93 -12.14
C THR A 311 7.64 24.00 -11.10
N THR A 312 7.88 23.60 -9.87
CA THR A 312 8.13 24.50 -8.75
C THR A 312 9.35 23.97 -7.98
N PRO A 313 10.37 24.80 -7.73
CA PRO A 313 11.44 24.40 -6.83
C PRO A 313 10.91 24.23 -5.42
N ALA A 314 11.64 23.50 -4.58
CA ALA A 314 11.31 23.37 -3.16
C ALA A 314 11.04 24.76 -2.54
N TRP A 315 10.08 24.83 -1.64
CA TRP A 315 9.53 26.08 -1.09
C TRP A 315 10.62 27.05 -0.58
N HIS A 316 11.64 26.53 0.11
CA HIS A 316 12.75 27.34 0.66
C HIS A 316 13.71 27.89 -0.40
N LEU A 317 13.70 27.33 -1.62
CA LEU A 317 14.52 27.81 -2.75
C LEU A 317 13.82 28.92 -3.56
N ILE A 318 12.56 29.18 -3.28
CA ILE A 318 11.82 30.27 -3.93
C ILE A 318 12.28 31.60 -3.33
N PRO A 319 12.78 32.59 -4.12
CA PRO A 319 13.39 33.82 -3.58
C PRO A 319 12.53 34.60 -2.57
N LYS A 320 11.21 34.65 -2.79
CA LYS A 320 10.28 35.31 -1.85
C LYS A 320 10.14 34.62 -0.48
N ASN A 321 10.58 33.38 -0.38
CA ASN A 321 10.54 32.56 0.84
C ASN A 321 11.95 32.46 1.45
N ALA A 322 12.94 33.19 0.94
CA ALA A 322 14.31 33.16 1.44
C ALA A 322 14.32 33.45 2.96
N GLY A 323 15.04 32.65 3.69
CA GLY A 323 15.13 32.69 5.15
C GLY A 323 16.45 32.11 5.66
N PRO A 324 16.52 31.67 6.90
CA PRO A 324 17.69 30.98 7.43
C PRO A 324 18.11 29.80 6.57
N GLN A 325 19.41 29.53 6.53
CA GLN A 325 19.92 28.35 5.85
C GLN A 325 19.40 27.08 6.51
N PRO A 326 18.98 26.07 5.72
CA PRO A 326 18.51 24.82 6.28
C PRO A 326 19.62 24.05 7.00
N VAL A 327 19.28 23.40 8.10
CA VAL A 327 20.11 22.35 8.68
C VAL A 327 19.85 21.07 7.93
N VAL A 328 20.89 20.49 7.33
CA VAL A 328 20.77 19.33 6.44
C VAL A 328 21.37 18.09 7.12
N TYR A 329 20.72 16.95 6.97
CA TYR A 329 21.18 15.64 7.42
C TYR A 329 21.11 14.63 6.29
N ALA A 330 22.20 13.89 6.06
CA ALA A 330 22.22 12.74 5.18
C ALA A 330 21.61 11.52 5.90
N LEU A 331 20.72 10.83 5.21
CA LEU A 331 20.07 9.63 5.74
C LEU A 331 20.57 8.37 5.01
N PRO A 332 20.68 7.26 5.69
CA PRO A 332 20.41 7.03 7.13
C PRO A 332 21.59 7.36 8.06
N THR A 333 22.72 7.77 7.53
CA THR A 333 24.00 7.87 8.26
C THR A 333 23.99 8.88 9.41
N GLU A 334 23.28 9.99 9.26
CA GLU A 334 23.19 11.05 10.28
C GLU A 334 21.89 11.00 11.10
N GLU A 335 21.01 10.04 10.85
CA GLU A 335 19.73 9.94 11.56
C GLU A 335 19.91 9.76 13.07
N ALA A 336 20.86 8.92 13.47
CA ALA A 336 21.22 8.73 14.88
C ALA A 336 21.64 10.04 15.56
N ARG A 337 22.25 10.98 14.83
CA ARG A 337 22.63 12.29 15.33
C ARG A 337 21.43 13.19 15.62
N ILE A 338 20.32 12.99 14.94
CA ILE A 338 19.05 13.67 15.25
C ILE A 338 18.48 13.11 16.54
N PHE A 339 18.39 11.80 16.66
CA PHE A 339 17.82 11.13 17.84
C PHE A 339 18.67 11.32 19.10
N SER A 340 19.99 11.40 19.00
CA SER A 340 20.87 11.63 20.14
C SER A 340 20.67 13.00 20.83
N LYS A 341 19.95 13.93 20.22
CA LYS A 341 19.60 15.22 20.83
C LYS A 341 18.60 15.08 21.97
N VAL A 342 17.90 13.98 22.08
CA VAL A 342 16.89 13.73 23.11
C VAL A 342 17.43 12.76 24.13
N ALA A 343 17.49 13.19 25.40
CA ALA A 343 17.88 12.32 26.49
C ALA A 343 16.86 11.17 26.66
N GLY A 344 17.34 9.94 26.78
CA GLY A 344 16.47 8.76 26.91
C GLY A 344 15.77 8.31 25.63
N ALA A 345 16.22 8.78 24.47
CA ALA A 345 15.61 8.52 23.17
C ALA A 345 15.78 7.07 22.64
N HIS A 346 16.08 6.11 23.50
CA HIS A 346 16.21 4.70 23.10
C HIS A 346 14.94 4.12 22.48
N SER A 347 13.79 4.75 22.72
CA SER A 347 12.50 4.41 22.12
C SER A 347 12.22 5.10 20.79
N LEU A 348 12.94 6.18 20.45
CA LEU A 348 12.86 6.82 19.14
C LEU A 348 13.84 6.11 18.21
N GLN A 349 13.38 5.07 17.55
CA GLN A 349 14.18 4.28 16.63
C GLN A 349 13.91 4.69 15.18
N ARG A 350 14.90 4.40 14.35
CA ARG A 350 14.76 4.48 12.91
C ARG A 350 13.64 3.53 12.44
N ARG A 351 12.79 4.01 11.55
CA ARG A 351 11.82 3.19 10.84
C ARG A 351 12.51 2.06 10.06
N SER A 352 11.77 1.01 9.74
CA SER A 352 12.28 -0.04 8.85
C SER A 352 12.87 0.60 7.58
N ALA A 353 13.91 0.01 7.01
CA ALA A 353 14.56 0.53 5.82
C ALA A 353 13.60 0.69 4.62
N GLN A 354 12.48 -0.02 4.63
CA GLN A 354 11.45 0.09 3.61
C GLN A 354 10.52 1.30 3.81
N CYS A 355 10.28 1.73 5.07
CA CYS A 355 9.50 2.92 5.38
C CYS A 355 10.37 4.18 5.51
N GLY A 356 11.61 4.04 5.99
CA GLY A 356 12.56 5.14 6.16
C GLY A 356 13.50 5.28 4.96
N TYR A 357 12.97 5.66 3.80
CA TYR A 357 13.69 5.59 2.52
C TYR A 357 14.21 6.93 1.98
N LEU A 358 14.05 8.05 2.69
CA LEU A 358 14.64 9.32 2.29
C LEU A 358 16.18 9.28 2.34
N ASP A 359 16.84 9.94 1.38
CA ASP A 359 18.31 10.05 1.32
C ASP A 359 18.83 11.20 2.18
N LYS A 360 18.04 12.27 2.32
CA LYS A 360 18.37 13.43 3.15
C LYS A 360 17.13 14.17 3.60
N VAL A 361 17.26 14.91 4.69
CA VAL A 361 16.27 15.86 5.18
C VAL A 361 16.91 17.19 5.50
N SER A 362 16.14 18.26 5.34
CA SER A 362 16.54 19.63 5.65
C SER A 362 15.49 20.30 6.51
N PHE A 363 15.91 21.06 7.53
CA PHE A 363 14.99 21.71 8.46
C PHE A 363 15.24 23.21 8.57
N ILE A 364 14.17 23.97 8.61
CA ILE A 364 14.21 25.43 8.86
C ILE A 364 13.20 25.75 9.97
N ALA A 365 13.70 26.11 11.13
CA ALA A 365 12.85 26.53 12.24
C ALA A 365 12.09 27.82 11.90
N ASN A 366 10.89 28.00 12.47
CA ASN A 366 10.07 29.19 12.32
C ASN A 366 9.85 29.64 10.86
N SER A 367 9.76 28.69 9.94
CA SER A 367 9.62 28.89 8.50
C SER A 367 8.43 28.10 7.96
N GLY A 368 8.32 27.98 6.62
CA GLY A 368 7.20 27.30 5.96
C GLY A 368 5.97 28.18 5.83
N MET A 369 4.94 27.65 5.21
CA MET A 369 3.70 28.38 4.89
C MET A 369 3.01 28.98 6.12
N HIS A 370 3.19 28.36 7.27
CA HIS A 370 2.56 28.76 8.53
C HIS A 370 3.54 29.42 9.51
N GLY A 371 4.80 29.61 9.12
CA GLY A 371 5.83 30.26 9.94
C GLY A 371 6.21 29.50 11.22
N LYS A 372 5.90 28.20 11.33
CA LYS A 372 6.12 27.40 12.55
C LYS A 372 7.18 26.31 12.40
N GLY A 373 7.67 26.14 11.18
CA GLY A 373 8.70 25.19 10.83
C GLY A 373 8.45 24.57 9.44
N TYR A 374 9.55 24.18 8.83
CA TYR A 374 9.59 23.59 7.51
C TYR A 374 10.57 22.43 7.50
N ALA A 375 10.12 21.31 6.95
CA ALA A 375 10.98 20.19 6.64
C ALA A 375 10.90 19.86 5.15
N HIS A 376 12.03 19.49 4.58
CA HIS A 376 12.16 19.06 3.19
C HIS A 376 12.93 17.76 3.14
N GLY A 377 12.29 16.73 2.58
CA GLY A 377 12.90 15.43 2.34
C GLY A 377 13.24 15.26 0.86
N HIS A 378 14.26 14.48 0.58
CA HIS A 378 14.71 14.18 -0.77
C HIS A 378 15.06 12.70 -0.88
N LYS A 379 14.71 12.10 -2.02
CA LYS A 379 15.11 10.75 -2.42
C LYS A 379 15.49 10.74 -3.90
N THR A 380 16.61 10.15 -4.20
CA THR A 380 16.98 9.75 -5.57
C THR A 380 16.20 8.48 -5.91
N VAL A 381 15.46 8.51 -6.99
CA VAL A 381 14.69 7.36 -7.45
C VAL A 381 15.61 6.34 -8.10
N ASP A 382 15.55 5.10 -7.64
CA ASP A 382 16.21 3.96 -8.28
C ASP A 382 15.14 3.03 -8.85
N VAL A 383 15.32 2.58 -10.09
CA VAL A 383 14.44 1.57 -10.72
C VAL A 383 14.31 0.30 -9.88
N LYS A 384 15.27 0.03 -9.00
CA LYS A 384 15.28 -1.09 -8.06
C LYS A 384 14.66 -0.79 -6.70
N ASP A 385 14.08 0.40 -6.52
CA ASP A 385 13.36 0.68 -5.29
C ASP A 385 12.29 -0.40 -5.07
N TRP A 386 12.28 -0.98 -3.88
CA TRP A 386 11.55 -2.21 -3.55
C TRP A 386 10.05 -2.15 -3.90
N PHE A 387 9.43 -0.98 -3.76
CA PHE A 387 8.01 -0.80 -3.99
C PHE A 387 7.60 -0.95 -5.47
N PHE A 388 8.51 -0.75 -6.42
CA PHE A 388 8.21 -0.95 -7.83
C PHE A 388 7.99 -2.42 -8.21
N SER A 389 8.56 -3.36 -7.43
CA SER A 389 8.31 -4.78 -7.61
C SER A 389 6.98 -5.25 -7.01
N CYS A 390 6.37 -4.44 -6.14
CA CYS A 390 5.17 -4.79 -5.40
C CYS A 390 3.92 -4.06 -5.92
N HIS A 391 4.07 -2.86 -6.44
CA HIS A 391 2.95 -1.94 -6.70
C HIS A 391 3.03 -1.35 -8.10
N PHE A 392 2.42 -1.90 -9.11
CA PHE A 392 1.66 -3.16 -9.25
C PHE A 392 2.37 -4.09 -10.24
N TRP A 393 1.89 -5.33 -10.37
CA TRP A 393 2.29 -6.20 -11.45
C TRP A 393 1.92 -5.57 -12.82
N CYS A 394 2.87 -5.48 -13.74
CA CYS A 394 2.75 -4.80 -15.03
C CYS A 394 2.47 -3.28 -15.00
N ASP A 395 2.50 -2.64 -13.83
CA ASP A 395 2.22 -1.20 -13.69
C ASP A 395 3.05 -0.63 -12.52
N ALA A 396 4.35 -0.55 -12.72
CA ALA A 396 5.29 -0.10 -11.69
C ALA A 396 5.09 1.37 -11.36
N VAL A 397 4.54 1.63 -10.19
CA VAL A 397 4.31 2.97 -9.65
C VAL A 397 4.51 2.97 -8.15
N MET A 398 5.08 4.02 -7.60
CA MET A 398 5.21 4.16 -6.15
C MET A 398 3.81 4.26 -5.51
N PRO A 399 3.54 3.52 -4.41
CA PRO A 399 2.31 3.72 -3.64
C PRO A 399 2.18 5.17 -3.18
N GLY A 400 0.98 5.76 -3.34
CA GLY A 400 0.72 7.11 -2.85
C GLY A 400 0.88 7.23 -1.32
N SER A 401 0.57 6.17 -0.60
CA SER A 401 0.76 6.03 0.84
C SER A 401 2.23 6.19 1.25
N LEU A 402 3.19 5.63 0.50
CA LEU A 402 4.62 5.84 0.77
C LEU A 402 5.04 7.29 0.54
N GLY A 403 4.39 8.02 -0.38
CA GLY A 403 4.59 9.45 -0.50
C GLY A 403 4.17 10.20 0.77
N VAL A 404 3.07 9.79 1.39
CA VAL A 404 2.65 10.31 2.70
C VAL A 404 3.62 9.88 3.81
N GLU A 405 4.15 8.66 3.73
CA GLU A 405 5.16 8.15 4.68
C GLU A 405 6.44 9.00 4.69
N SER A 406 6.91 9.45 3.50
CA SER A 406 8.07 10.36 3.43
C SER A 406 7.84 11.66 4.18
N MET A 407 6.61 12.18 4.13
CA MET A 407 6.22 13.38 4.88
C MET A 407 6.19 13.10 6.39
N HIS A 408 5.67 11.94 6.81
CA HIS A 408 5.72 11.52 8.22
C HIS A 408 7.15 11.38 8.71
N GLN A 409 8.02 10.72 7.96
CA GLN A 409 9.45 10.62 8.30
C GLN A 409 10.10 12.00 8.48
N ALA A 410 9.89 12.91 7.52
CA ALA A 410 10.44 14.26 7.61
C ALA A 410 9.90 15.06 8.80
N MET A 411 8.60 14.89 9.10
CA MET A 411 7.91 15.55 10.22
C MET A 411 8.39 15.04 11.58
N GLU A 412 8.60 13.75 11.73
CA GLU A 412 9.12 13.14 12.95
C GLU A 412 10.55 13.59 13.22
N LEU A 413 11.43 13.50 12.21
CA LEU A 413 12.81 13.94 12.32
C LEU A 413 12.92 15.45 12.61
N PHE A 414 12.07 16.28 11.97
CA PHE A 414 11.94 17.69 12.31
C PHE A 414 11.58 17.89 13.77
N SER A 415 10.58 17.18 14.26
CA SER A 415 10.06 17.34 15.62
C SER A 415 11.12 17.05 16.67
N VAL A 416 11.89 15.97 16.48
CA VAL A 416 13.04 15.64 17.35
C VAL A 416 14.12 16.71 17.24
N ASN A 417 14.47 17.13 16.02
CA ASN A 417 15.53 18.13 15.80
C ASN A 417 15.20 19.49 16.44
N GLN A 418 13.91 19.82 16.56
CA GLN A 418 13.44 21.07 17.19
C GLN A 418 13.19 20.96 18.69
N GLY A 419 13.61 19.86 19.34
CA GLY A 419 13.42 19.66 20.79
C GLY A 419 11.97 19.47 21.21
N LEU A 420 11.08 19.05 20.31
CA LEU A 420 9.68 18.86 20.69
C LEU A 420 9.49 17.63 21.60
N ALA A 421 10.44 16.73 21.66
CA ALA A 421 10.48 15.57 22.55
C ALA A 421 11.14 15.88 23.91
N ASP A 422 11.70 17.05 24.10
CA ASP A 422 12.43 17.42 25.35
C ASP A 422 11.48 17.40 26.55
N GLY A 423 11.95 16.78 27.64
CA GLY A 423 11.19 16.64 28.88
C GLY A 423 10.13 15.54 28.88
N ILE A 424 9.98 14.81 27.79
CA ILE A 424 9.11 13.62 27.73
C ILE A 424 9.92 12.40 28.12
N ALA A 425 9.45 11.65 29.12
CA ALA A 425 10.11 10.44 29.58
C ALA A 425 10.01 9.31 28.53
N ASN A 426 11.13 8.76 28.11
CA ASN A 426 11.21 7.71 27.08
C ASN A 426 10.31 8.03 25.86
N PRO A 427 10.54 9.16 25.17
CA PRO A 427 9.59 9.62 24.16
C PRO A 427 9.41 8.59 23.06
N SER A 428 8.19 8.43 22.59
CA SER A 428 7.87 7.60 21.44
C SER A 428 6.83 8.29 20.53
N PHE A 429 6.83 7.94 19.25
CA PHE A 429 5.81 8.43 18.33
C PHE A 429 4.53 7.60 18.42
N GLU A 430 3.42 8.25 18.27
CA GLU A 430 2.13 7.61 18.04
C GLU A 430 1.34 8.42 17.00
N HIS A 431 0.36 7.80 16.36
CA HIS A 431 -0.56 8.54 15.48
C HIS A 431 -1.52 9.38 16.33
N ASP A 432 -1.66 10.65 15.98
CA ASP A 432 -2.68 11.49 16.60
C ASP A 432 -4.06 11.15 16.02
N ARG A 433 -5.06 11.08 16.90
CA ARG A 433 -6.45 10.86 16.48
C ARG A 433 -6.95 12.10 15.77
N GLY A 434 -7.55 11.91 14.61
CA GLY A 434 -8.05 13.04 13.86
C GLY A 434 -8.28 12.72 12.40
N VAL A 435 -8.48 13.77 11.64
CA VAL A 435 -8.76 13.69 10.21
C VAL A 435 -7.54 14.14 9.44
N THR A 436 -7.08 13.30 8.50
CA THR A 436 -6.06 13.63 7.51
C THR A 436 -6.68 13.53 6.13
N LYS A 437 -6.36 14.49 5.26
CA LYS A 437 -6.82 14.50 3.88
C LYS A 437 -5.63 14.45 2.94
N TRP A 438 -5.80 13.73 1.83
CA TRP A 438 -4.81 13.76 0.75
C TRP A 438 -5.45 13.85 -0.62
N LYS A 439 -4.67 14.37 -1.54
CA LYS A 439 -5.02 14.50 -2.95
C LYS A 439 -3.83 14.12 -3.81
N TYR A 440 -4.05 13.24 -4.79
CA TYR A 440 -3.06 12.81 -5.76
C TYR A 440 -3.46 13.28 -7.16
N ARG A 441 -2.54 13.93 -7.87
CA ARG A 441 -2.71 14.43 -9.25
C ARG A 441 -1.52 14.08 -10.12
N GLY A 442 -0.84 13.01 -9.78
CA GLY A 442 0.29 12.48 -10.51
C GLY A 442 0.85 11.25 -9.81
N GLN A 443 1.88 10.69 -10.38
CA GLN A 443 2.51 9.45 -9.95
C GLN A 443 4.02 9.53 -10.06
N LEU A 444 4.71 8.67 -9.33
CA LEU A 444 6.14 8.41 -9.45
C LEU A 444 6.34 7.02 -10.04
N THR A 445 7.08 6.95 -11.14
CA THR A 445 7.39 5.72 -11.88
C THR A 445 8.90 5.50 -11.91
N PRO A 446 9.41 4.32 -12.32
CA PRO A 446 10.85 4.07 -12.49
C PRO A 446 11.56 5.00 -13.47
N LYS A 447 10.84 5.76 -14.28
CA LYS A 447 11.39 6.74 -15.23
C LYS A 447 11.77 8.08 -14.57
N ASN A 448 11.22 8.37 -13.41
CA ASN A 448 11.48 9.59 -12.67
C ASN A 448 12.86 9.54 -11.97
N LYS A 449 13.40 10.67 -11.60
CA LYS A 449 14.74 10.79 -11.02
C LYS A 449 14.75 11.17 -9.57
N VAL A 450 13.85 12.07 -9.19
CA VAL A 450 13.86 12.69 -7.86
C VAL A 450 12.45 12.73 -7.29
N LEU A 451 12.33 12.29 -6.04
CA LEU A 451 11.21 12.57 -5.19
C LEU A 451 11.62 13.58 -4.12
N GLU A 452 10.82 14.60 -3.93
CA GLU A 452 10.95 15.54 -2.83
C GLU A 452 9.65 15.60 -2.05
N CYS A 453 9.74 15.72 -0.73
CA CYS A 453 8.56 16.00 0.09
C CYS A 453 8.78 17.27 0.91
N GLU A 454 7.72 18.04 1.07
CA GLU A 454 7.69 19.26 1.86
C GLU A 454 6.67 19.10 2.99
N VAL A 455 7.06 19.52 4.18
CA VAL A 455 6.20 19.53 5.37
C VAL A 455 6.23 20.92 5.98
N HIS A 456 5.07 21.56 6.04
CA HIS A 456 4.87 22.89 6.61
C HIS A 456 4.16 22.76 7.95
N ILE A 457 4.87 22.96 9.05
CA ILE A 457 4.30 22.81 10.40
C ILE A 457 3.24 23.89 10.62
N LYS A 458 2.04 23.43 10.88
CA LYS A 458 0.84 24.25 11.06
C LYS A 458 0.54 24.52 12.51
N LYS A 459 0.76 23.52 13.38
CA LYS A 459 0.42 23.58 14.78
C LYS A 459 1.32 22.67 15.61
N VAL A 460 1.72 23.15 16.79
CA VAL A 460 2.38 22.35 17.82
C VAL A 460 1.61 22.59 19.12
N GLU A 461 1.08 21.52 19.69
CA GLU A 461 0.29 21.57 20.94
C GLU A 461 0.97 20.71 21.98
N ARG A 462 1.33 21.33 23.11
CA ARG A 462 1.84 20.63 24.29
C ARG A 462 0.70 20.45 25.29
N ALA A 463 0.50 19.21 25.73
CA ALA A 463 -0.48 18.84 26.75
C ALA A 463 0.15 17.85 27.73
N ALA A 464 -0.53 17.59 28.85
CA ALA A 464 -0.02 16.68 29.89
C ALA A 464 0.32 15.27 29.38
N GLY A 465 -0.28 14.84 28.26
CA GLY A 465 -0.03 13.53 27.65
C GLY A 465 0.94 13.51 26.46
N GLY A 466 1.67 14.59 26.20
CA GLY A 466 2.65 14.66 25.11
C GLY A 466 2.52 15.89 24.21
N VAL A 467 3.09 15.79 23.03
CA VAL A 467 3.11 16.88 22.04
C VAL A 467 2.46 16.40 20.74
N THR A 468 1.44 17.10 20.29
CA THR A 468 0.83 16.89 18.98
C THR A 468 1.41 17.89 17.98
N VAL A 469 1.83 17.41 16.83
CA VAL A 469 2.30 18.22 15.70
C VAL A 469 1.36 17.99 14.53
N VAL A 470 0.91 19.07 13.90
CA VAL A 470 0.05 19.07 12.73
C VAL A 470 0.72 19.84 11.62
N ALA A 471 0.67 19.31 10.40
CA ALA A 471 1.31 19.91 9.24
C ALA A 471 0.47 19.75 7.97
N ASP A 472 0.73 20.60 6.99
CA ASP A 472 0.34 20.40 5.61
C ASP A 472 1.60 19.95 4.83
N GLY A 473 1.41 19.04 3.85
CA GLY A 473 2.53 18.47 3.12
C GLY A 473 2.30 18.43 1.61
N PHE A 474 3.39 18.37 0.87
CA PHE A 474 3.39 18.21 -0.59
C PHE A 474 4.45 17.20 -1.01
N LEU A 475 4.18 16.50 -2.11
CA LEU A 475 5.16 15.67 -2.80
C LEU A 475 5.40 16.22 -4.18
N LEU A 476 6.67 16.30 -4.54
CA LEU A 476 7.12 16.72 -5.87
C LEU A 476 7.85 15.53 -6.52
N VAL A 477 7.61 15.33 -7.78
CA VAL A 477 8.31 14.35 -8.63
C VAL A 477 8.95 15.13 -9.78
N ASP A 478 10.28 15.12 -9.85
CA ASP A 478 11.05 15.93 -10.82
C ASP A 478 10.58 17.39 -10.86
N SER A 479 10.38 17.99 -9.68
CA SER A 479 9.89 19.36 -9.45
C SER A 479 8.42 19.62 -9.82
N LEU A 480 7.67 18.61 -10.26
CA LEU A 480 6.22 18.72 -10.46
C LEU A 480 5.51 18.33 -9.15
N ARG A 481 4.69 19.21 -8.58
CA ARG A 481 3.92 18.91 -7.38
C ARG A 481 2.76 17.99 -7.73
N VAL A 482 2.81 16.77 -7.19
CA VAL A 482 1.86 15.68 -7.53
C VAL A 482 0.93 15.30 -6.39
N TYR A 483 1.35 15.49 -5.11
CA TYR A 483 0.49 15.19 -3.96
C TYR A 483 0.37 16.41 -3.05
N SER A 484 -0.75 16.48 -2.35
CA SER A 484 -0.92 17.32 -1.18
C SER A 484 -1.56 16.55 -0.05
N THR A 485 -1.14 16.84 1.19
CA THR A 485 -1.78 16.37 2.42
C THR A 485 -2.18 17.58 3.25
N THR A 486 -3.31 17.46 3.93
CA THR A 486 -3.79 18.49 4.86
C THR A 486 -4.04 17.84 6.21
N ASP A 487 -3.59 18.52 7.25
CA ASP A 487 -3.69 18.07 8.63
C ASP A 487 -3.02 16.69 8.87
N LEU A 488 -1.83 16.50 8.27
CA LEU A 488 -0.94 15.40 8.61
C LEU A 488 -0.59 15.48 10.10
N ARG A 489 -0.62 14.36 10.82
CA ARG A 489 -0.57 14.38 12.28
C ARG A 489 0.36 13.35 12.86
N ILE A 490 1.17 13.77 13.82
CA ILE A 490 1.92 12.87 14.70
C ILE A 490 1.77 13.32 16.16
N ARG A 491 2.04 12.40 17.06
CA ARG A 491 2.08 12.69 18.49
C ARG A 491 3.35 12.11 19.10
N ILE A 492 3.99 12.86 19.98
CA ILE A 492 5.10 12.41 20.82
C ILE A 492 4.57 12.20 22.22
N VAL A 493 4.66 11.00 22.72
CA VAL A 493 4.10 10.59 24.04
C VAL A 493 5.17 9.95 24.91
N PRO A 494 4.99 9.92 26.24
CA PRO A 494 5.82 9.08 27.09
C PRO A 494 5.67 7.62 26.66
N GLY A 495 6.78 6.97 26.36
CA GLY A 495 6.83 5.54 26.09
C GLY A 495 6.65 4.72 27.36
N ALA A 496 6.33 3.44 27.22
CA ALA A 496 6.36 2.52 28.35
C ALA A 496 7.76 2.53 28.97
N ALA A 497 7.84 2.51 30.30
CA ALA A 497 9.10 2.29 30.98
C ALA A 497 9.67 0.97 30.42
N SER A 498 10.90 1.01 29.89
CA SER A 498 11.61 -0.21 29.53
C SER A 498 11.55 -1.15 30.72
N ALA A 499 10.87 -2.28 30.59
CA ALA A 499 11.09 -3.35 31.53
C ALA A 499 12.59 -3.64 31.46
N ALA A 500 13.32 -3.23 32.48
CA ALA A 500 14.73 -3.50 32.57
C ALA A 500 14.92 -4.99 32.29
N ALA A 501 15.78 -5.31 31.34
CA ALA A 501 16.20 -6.68 31.10
C ALA A 501 16.80 -7.17 32.46
N VAL A 502 16.02 -8.03 33.12
CA VAL A 502 16.48 -8.79 34.28
C VAL A 502 17.24 -10.01 33.78
#